data_9a29109a50c00285a5fbbad2a7c2f020
#
_entry.id   9a29109a50c00285a5fbbad2a7c2f020
#
_cell.length_a   1.000
_cell.length_b   1.000
_cell.length_c   1.000
_cell.angle_alpha   90.00
_cell.angle_beta   90.00
_cell.angle_gamma   90.00
#
_symmetry.space_group_name_H-M   'P 1'
#
loop_
_entity.id
_entity.type
_entity.pdbx_description
1 polymer ?
#
loop_
_entity_poly.entity_id
_entity_poly.type
_entity_poly.pdbx_seq_one_letter_code
_entity_poly.pdbx_strand_id
1 'polypeptide(L)'
;IQNIRSFDNLSKFLMGAIGSVVSPSNISKAMKQDKQDIHHNTVEKYIEYLVNSYVFYQVARFDIKGKQQLATQEKYYLVDIGFRNLKLGKFQYQDVGHILENIVYLELNRRGYQVWIGKIGEYEVDFIVKNALNKFEYYQVAWSMSDPKTAEREIHALKSIGDNYPKYIISTDIITSEMEGIEHKNIVDWLLEK
;
A
#
# COMPACT_ATOMS: atom_id res chain seq x y z
N ILE A 1 17.64 -21.16 0.95
CA ILE A 1 17.46 -20.49 -0.37
C ILE A 1 18.34 -21.22 -1.37
N GLN A 2 17.74 -21.88 -2.37
CA GLN A 2 18.49 -22.67 -3.37
C GLN A 2 19.16 -21.79 -4.43
N ASN A 3 18.56 -20.65 -4.80
CA ASN A 3 19.07 -19.72 -5.79
C ASN A 3 19.09 -18.29 -5.24
N ILE A 4 20.26 -17.87 -4.76
CA ILE A 4 20.46 -16.56 -4.14
C ILE A 4 20.22 -15.42 -5.15
N ARG A 5 20.61 -15.61 -6.42
CA ARG A 5 20.41 -14.59 -7.45
C ARG A 5 18.94 -14.34 -7.75
N SER A 6 18.15 -15.42 -7.89
CA SER A 6 16.70 -15.30 -8.09
C SER A 6 15.99 -14.68 -6.88
N PHE A 7 16.46 -14.98 -5.68
CA PHE A 7 15.95 -14.37 -4.45
C PHE A 7 16.26 -12.86 -4.38
N ASP A 8 17.51 -12.44 -4.70
CA ASP A 8 17.89 -11.02 -4.72
C ASP A 8 17.10 -10.25 -5.78
N ASN A 9 16.92 -10.82 -6.96
CA ASN A 9 16.14 -10.22 -8.04
C ASN A 9 14.65 -10.08 -7.68
N LEU A 10 14.06 -11.10 -7.04
CA LEU A 10 12.69 -11.02 -6.52
C LEU A 10 12.57 -9.93 -5.46
N SER A 11 13.55 -9.85 -4.54
CA SER A 11 13.56 -8.80 -3.50
C SER A 11 13.57 -7.41 -4.13
N LYS A 12 14.41 -7.18 -5.14
CA LYS A 12 14.46 -5.90 -5.89
C LYS A 12 13.16 -5.62 -6.62
N PHE A 13 12.55 -6.64 -7.23
CA PHE A 13 11.26 -6.50 -7.90
C PHE A 13 10.17 -6.04 -6.92
N LEU A 14 10.05 -6.69 -5.76
CA LEU A 14 9.09 -6.30 -4.72
C LEU A 14 9.37 -4.90 -4.17
N MET A 15 10.64 -4.53 -4.00
CA MET A 15 11.01 -3.17 -3.58
C MET A 15 10.61 -2.11 -4.60
N GLY A 16 10.68 -2.44 -5.90
CA GLY A 16 10.19 -1.57 -6.98
C GLY A 16 8.66 -1.53 -7.07
N ALA A 17 7.97 -2.56 -6.59
CA ALA A 17 6.53 -2.72 -6.68
C ALA A 17 5.79 -2.45 -5.35
N ILE A 18 6.44 -1.75 -4.39
CA ILE A 18 5.77 -1.37 -3.12
C ILE A 18 4.47 -0.61 -3.41
N GLY A 19 3.43 -0.86 -2.63
CA GLY A 19 2.12 -0.23 -2.82
C GLY A 19 1.35 -0.69 -4.07
N SER A 20 1.95 -1.51 -4.93
CA SER A 20 1.26 -2.09 -6.08
C SER A 20 0.63 -3.43 -5.72
N VAL A 21 -0.55 -3.70 -6.31
CA VAL A 21 -1.21 -5.01 -6.15
C VAL A 21 -0.48 -6.06 -6.97
N VAL A 22 0.03 -7.08 -6.32
CA VAL A 22 0.79 -8.17 -6.98
C VAL A 22 0.27 -9.55 -6.55
N SER A 23 0.60 -10.55 -7.37
CA SER A 23 0.39 -11.97 -7.04
C SER A 23 1.63 -12.77 -7.43
N PRO A 24 1.91 -13.93 -6.80
CA PRO A 24 3.04 -14.78 -7.15
C PRO A 24 3.07 -15.14 -8.64
N SER A 25 1.91 -15.40 -9.25
CA SER A 25 1.79 -15.70 -10.68
C SER A 25 2.17 -14.51 -11.57
N ASN A 26 1.72 -13.29 -11.22
CA ASN A 26 2.06 -12.09 -11.98
C ASN A 26 3.53 -11.74 -11.85
N ILE A 27 4.11 -11.88 -10.66
CA ILE A 27 5.54 -11.71 -10.40
C ILE A 27 6.37 -12.71 -11.23
N SER A 28 6.00 -14.00 -11.20
CA SER A 28 6.66 -15.05 -12.01
C SER A 28 6.65 -14.71 -13.50
N LYS A 29 5.51 -14.24 -14.03
CA LYS A 29 5.40 -13.81 -15.44
C LYS A 29 6.30 -12.60 -15.75
N ALA A 30 6.31 -11.58 -14.89
CA ALA A 30 7.15 -10.40 -15.06
C ALA A 30 8.64 -10.76 -15.02
N MET A 31 9.08 -11.56 -14.07
CA MET A 31 10.46 -12.02 -13.96
C MET A 31 10.90 -12.88 -15.16
N LYS A 32 9.98 -13.67 -15.73
CA LYS A 32 10.26 -14.46 -16.94
C LYS A 32 10.52 -13.57 -18.16
N GLN A 33 9.83 -12.44 -18.29
CA GLN A 33 10.09 -11.45 -19.35
C GLN A 33 11.52 -10.89 -19.25
N ASP A 34 12.05 -10.76 -18.03
CA ASP A 34 13.44 -10.34 -17.76
C ASP A 34 14.45 -11.51 -17.82
N LYS A 35 14.11 -12.59 -18.53
CA LYS A 35 14.94 -13.79 -18.69
C LYS A 35 15.29 -14.52 -17.39
N GLN A 36 14.45 -14.39 -16.40
CA GLN A 36 14.57 -15.07 -15.10
C GLN A 36 13.41 -16.04 -14.95
N ASP A 37 13.67 -17.31 -15.32
CA ASP A 37 12.62 -18.35 -15.20
C ASP A 37 12.53 -18.82 -13.76
N ILE A 38 11.51 -18.33 -13.06
CA ILE A 38 11.19 -18.70 -11.69
C ILE A 38 9.72 -19.13 -11.60
N HIS A 39 9.46 -20.33 -11.08
CA HIS A 39 8.11 -20.85 -10.94
C HIS A 39 7.35 -20.13 -9.82
N HIS A 40 6.04 -19.90 -9.98
CA HIS A 40 5.24 -19.15 -9.02
C HIS A 40 5.27 -19.71 -7.59
N ASN A 41 5.35 -21.04 -7.40
CA ASN A 41 5.50 -21.63 -6.06
C ASN A 41 6.84 -21.23 -5.39
N THR A 42 7.89 -21.04 -6.19
CA THR A 42 9.20 -20.56 -5.67
C THR A 42 9.13 -19.08 -5.34
N VAL A 43 8.39 -18.29 -6.14
CA VAL A 43 8.11 -16.87 -5.84
C VAL A 43 7.38 -16.76 -4.50
N GLU A 44 6.30 -17.52 -4.31
CA GLU A 44 5.51 -17.55 -3.08
C GLU A 44 6.38 -17.88 -1.86
N LYS A 45 7.19 -18.93 -1.94
CA LYS A 45 8.11 -19.32 -0.88
C LYS A 45 9.16 -18.25 -0.57
N TYR A 46 9.67 -17.55 -1.57
CA TYR A 46 10.64 -16.48 -1.36
C TYR A 46 10.00 -15.23 -0.76
N ILE A 47 8.74 -14.92 -1.15
CA ILE A 47 7.96 -13.87 -0.50
C ILE A 47 7.74 -14.20 0.98
N GLU A 48 7.35 -15.44 1.28
CA GLU A 48 7.19 -15.91 2.67
C GLU A 48 8.47 -15.72 3.48
N TYR A 49 9.64 -16.02 2.92
CA TYR A 49 10.91 -15.76 3.60
C TYR A 49 11.15 -14.27 3.88
N LEU A 50 10.83 -13.39 2.92
CA LEU A 50 11.00 -11.95 3.07
C LEU A 50 10.02 -11.37 4.11
N VAL A 51 8.81 -11.88 4.17
CA VAL A 51 7.81 -11.48 5.17
C VAL A 51 8.21 -12.01 6.56
N ASN A 52 8.56 -13.28 6.68
CA ASN A 52 8.95 -13.89 7.95
C ASN A 52 10.26 -13.32 8.52
N SER A 53 11.12 -12.75 7.67
CA SER A 53 12.33 -12.03 8.11
C SER A 53 12.12 -10.53 8.33
N TYR A 54 10.87 -10.07 8.36
CA TYR A 54 10.49 -8.67 8.59
C TYR A 54 11.13 -7.67 7.60
N VAL A 55 11.32 -8.08 6.36
CA VAL A 55 11.74 -7.15 5.28
C VAL A 55 10.51 -6.47 4.68
N PHE A 56 9.40 -7.23 4.56
CA PHE A 56 8.13 -6.73 4.06
C PHE A 56 6.99 -7.06 5.02
N TYR A 57 6.01 -6.18 5.04
CA TYR A 57 4.66 -6.47 5.47
C TYR A 57 3.81 -6.89 4.28
N GLN A 58 3.06 -7.95 4.43
CA GLN A 58 2.07 -8.44 3.47
C GLN A 58 0.70 -7.96 3.92
N VAL A 59 -0.02 -7.26 3.05
CA VAL A 59 -1.31 -6.66 3.36
C VAL A 59 -2.37 -7.19 2.43
N ALA A 60 -3.33 -7.89 3.01
CA ALA A 60 -4.43 -8.49 2.29
C ALA A 60 -5.46 -7.43 1.83
N ARG A 61 -6.22 -7.77 0.80
CA ARG A 61 -7.33 -6.95 0.32
C ARG A 61 -8.62 -7.29 1.05
N PHE A 62 -9.49 -6.30 1.18
CA PHE A 62 -10.80 -6.41 1.82
C PHE A 62 -11.88 -5.84 0.89
N ASP A 63 -12.89 -6.63 0.61
CA ASP A 63 -14.07 -6.17 -0.12
C ASP A 63 -15.00 -5.42 0.86
N ILE A 64 -15.13 -4.11 0.65
CA ILE A 64 -15.92 -3.22 1.51
C ILE A 64 -17.40 -3.58 1.45
N LYS A 65 -17.93 -3.89 0.26
CA LYS A 65 -19.33 -4.28 0.09
C LYS A 65 -19.63 -5.67 0.63
N GLY A 66 -18.77 -6.64 0.33
CA GLY A 66 -18.91 -8.02 0.79
C GLY A 66 -18.52 -8.21 2.25
N LYS A 67 -17.87 -7.22 2.88
CA LYS A 67 -17.36 -7.27 4.26
C LYS A 67 -16.50 -8.50 4.54
N GLN A 68 -15.66 -8.88 3.57
CA GLN A 68 -14.81 -10.05 3.63
C GLN A 68 -13.41 -9.80 3.10
N GLN A 69 -12.43 -10.50 3.67
CA GLN A 69 -11.08 -10.49 3.16
C GLN A 69 -11.01 -11.27 1.84
N LEU A 70 -10.27 -10.74 0.87
CA LEU A 70 -10.02 -11.39 -0.41
C LEU A 70 -8.75 -12.25 -0.32
N ALA A 71 -8.79 -13.44 -0.90
CA ALA A 71 -7.71 -14.43 -0.81
C ALA A 71 -6.55 -14.19 -1.81
N THR A 72 -6.66 -13.21 -2.70
CA THR A 72 -5.69 -13.00 -3.78
C THR A 72 -5.41 -11.52 -4.02
N GLN A 73 -4.23 -11.26 -4.59
CA GLN A 73 -3.80 -9.90 -4.93
C GLN A 73 -3.57 -9.03 -3.68
N GLU A 74 -2.38 -9.06 -3.18
CA GLU A 74 -1.94 -8.36 -1.99
C GLU A 74 -1.02 -7.20 -2.35
N LYS A 75 -0.85 -6.26 -1.42
CA LYS A 75 0.24 -5.26 -1.47
C LYS A 75 1.33 -5.61 -0.47
N TYR A 76 2.53 -5.20 -0.80
CA TYR A 76 3.70 -5.38 0.07
C TYR A 76 4.29 -4.01 0.41
N TYR A 77 4.53 -3.78 1.69
CA TYR A 77 5.16 -2.56 2.19
C TYR A 77 6.47 -2.89 2.88
N LEU A 78 7.48 -2.08 2.64
CA LEU A 78 8.79 -2.23 3.26
C LEU A 78 8.79 -1.74 4.70
N VAL A 79 9.51 -2.43 5.55
CA VAL A 79 9.77 -2.02 6.92
C VAL A 79 10.64 -0.75 6.97
N ASP A 80 11.53 -0.58 5.98
CA ASP A 80 12.45 0.57 5.91
C ASP A 80 12.64 1.03 4.45
N ILE A 81 12.21 2.25 4.16
CA ILE A 81 12.36 2.88 2.84
C ILE A 81 13.85 3.18 2.51
N GLY A 82 14.69 3.43 3.49
CA GLY A 82 16.12 3.60 3.30
C GLY A 82 16.77 2.36 2.70
N PHE A 83 16.32 1.19 3.11
CA PHE A 83 16.78 -0.09 2.55
C PHE A 83 16.40 -0.25 1.07
N ARG A 84 15.20 0.21 0.67
CA ARG A 84 14.79 0.27 -0.75
C ARG A 84 15.76 1.10 -1.58
N ASN A 85 16.06 2.31 -1.12
CA ASN A 85 16.92 3.24 -1.85
C ASN A 85 18.35 2.68 -2.00
N LEU A 86 18.87 2.03 -0.96
CA LEU A 86 20.18 1.35 -1.01
C LEU A 86 20.18 0.22 -2.05
N LYS A 87 19.16 -0.62 -2.08
CA LYS A 87 19.10 -1.79 -2.96
C LYS A 87 18.81 -1.45 -4.42
N LEU A 88 17.97 -0.47 -4.69
CA LEU A 88 17.61 -0.05 -6.05
C LEU A 88 18.59 0.99 -6.62
N GLY A 89 19.42 1.60 -5.78
CA GLY A 89 20.46 2.54 -6.20
C GLY A 89 19.94 3.87 -6.74
N LYS A 90 18.63 4.16 -6.60
CA LYS A 90 18.02 5.40 -7.10
C LYS A 90 16.82 5.80 -6.22
N PHE A 91 16.75 7.10 -5.92
CA PHE A 91 15.52 7.75 -5.53
C PHE A 91 14.77 8.13 -6.82
N GLN A 92 13.70 7.44 -7.15
CA GLN A 92 12.91 7.76 -8.34
C GLN A 92 11.74 8.66 -7.92
N TYR A 93 11.73 9.89 -8.41
CA TYR A 93 10.63 10.83 -8.16
C TYR A 93 9.26 10.32 -8.61
N GLN A 94 9.24 9.38 -9.56
CA GLN A 94 8.00 8.76 -10.06
C GLN A 94 7.31 7.86 -9.03
N ASP A 95 8.05 7.41 -7.99
CA ASP A 95 7.53 6.49 -6.97
C ASP A 95 7.11 7.18 -5.67
N VAL A 96 7.11 8.52 -5.65
CA VAL A 96 6.85 9.26 -4.39
C VAL A 96 5.48 8.96 -3.79
N GLY A 97 4.47 8.71 -4.61
CA GLY A 97 3.14 8.30 -4.16
C GLY A 97 3.19 6.98 -3.38
N HIS A 98 3.83 5.96 -3.94
CA HIS A 98 3.98 4.66 -3.28
C HIS A 98 4.86 4.72 -2.02
N ILE A 99 5.87 5.61 -2.01
CA ILE A 99 6.67 5.86 -0.82
C ILE A 99 5.82 6.49 0.27
N LEU A 100 4.99 7.47 -0.07
CA LEU A 100 4.08 8.12 0.86
C LEU A 100 3.06 7.10 1.43
N GLU A 101 2.48 6.28 0.56
CA GLU A 101 1.59 5.19 0.94
C GLU A 101 2.26 4.21 1.91
N ASN A 102 3.52 3.84 1.65
CA ASN A 102 4.30 2.99 2.56
C ASN A 102 4.51 3.65 3.94
N ILE A 103 4.78 4.96 3.98
CA ILE A 103 4.94 5.70 5.25
C ILE A 103 3.62 5.70 6.02
N VAL A 104 2.50 5.96 5.36
CA VAL A 104 1.17 5.92 5.98
C VAL A 104 0.86 4.52 6.52
N TYR A 105 1.17 3.46 5.75
CA TYR A 105 1.01 2.08 6.23
C TYR A 105 1.80 1.82 7.52
N LEU A 106 3.09 2.21 7.55
CA LEU A 106 3.93 2.01 8.73
C LEU A 106 3.39 2.73 9.96
N GLU A 107 2.86 3.93 9.78
CA GLU A 107 2.25 4.70 10.86
C GLU A 107 0.94 4.06 11.36
N LEU A 108 0.06 3.62 10.45
CA LEU A 108 -1.17 2.91 10.83
C LEU A 108 -0.85 1.63 11.63
N ASN A 109 0.17 0.89 11.19
CA ASN A 109 0.65 -0.30 11.89
C ASN A 109 1.26 0.06 13.27
N ARG A 110 2.03 1.16 13.36
CA ARG A 110 2.59 1.66 14.63
C ARG A 110 1.51 2.06 15.64
N ARG A 111 0.39 2.61 15.15
CA ARG A 111 -0.80 2.92 15.98
C ARG A 111 -1.54 1.66 16.45
N GLY A 112 -1.09 0.47 16.04
CA GLY A 112 -1.71 -0.80 16.43
C GLY A 112 -3.00 -1.10 15.68
N TYR A 113 -3.24 -0.49 14.54
CA TYR A 113 -4.42 -0.74 13.73
C TYR A 113 -4.30 -2.04 12.94
N GLN A 114 -5.40 -2.74 12.76
CA GLN A 114 -5.48 -3.78 11.73
C GLN A 114 -5.69 -3.11 10.38
N VAL A 115 -4.85 -3.41 9.41
CA VAL A 115 -4.81 -2.70 8.11
C VAL A 115 -5.09 -3.67 6.96
N TRP A 116 -5.92 -3.26 6.02
CA TRP A 116 -6.20 -3.93 4.74
C TRP A 116 -6.21 -2.91 3.62
N ILE A 117 -6.05 -3.40 2.38
CA ILE A 117 -6.30 -2.64 1.16
C ILE A 117 -7.77 -2.73 0.83
N GLY A 118 -8.44 -1.61 0.64
CA GLY A 118 -9.86 -1.58 0.35
C GLY A 118 -10.18 -1.83 -1.13
N LYS A 119 -11.23 -2.62 -1.40
CA LYS A 119 -11.85 -2.71 -2.71
C LYS A 119 -13.32 -2.37 -2.61
N ILE A 120 -13.79 -1.47 -3.50
CA ILE A 120 -15.21 -1.13 -3.62
C ILE A 120 -15.61 -1.02 -5.09
N GLY A 121 -16.30 -2.05 -5.62
CA GLY A 121 -16.56 -2.14 -7.06
C GLY A 121 -15.24 -2.17 -7.85
N GLU A 122 -15.06 -1.20 -8.74
CA GLU A 122 -13.84 -1.03 -9.54
C GLU A 122 -12.79 -0.13 -8.87
N TYR A 123 -13.12 0.50 -7.73
CA TYR A 123 -12.22 1.42 -7.04
C TYR A 123 -11.40 0.70 -5.98
N GLU A 124 -10.20 1.21 -5.75
CA GLU A 124 -9.34 0.87 -4.64
C GLU A 124 -9.38 1.97 -3.59
N VAL A 125 -9.36 1.59 -2.33
CA VAL A 125 -9.13 2.47 -1.18
C VAL A 125 -7.81 2.02 -0.57
N ASP A 126 -6.84 2.92 -0.46
CA ASP A 126 -5.48 2.56 -0.09
C ASP A 126 -5.45 1.80 1.24
N PHE A 127 -6.17 2.29 2.24
CA PHE A 127 -6.27 1.57 3.50
C PHE A 127 -7.68 1.57 4.09
N ILE A 128 -8.10 0.40 4.53
CA ILE A 128 -9.17 0.20 5.50
C ILE A 128 -8.50 -0.21 6.79
N VAL A 129 -8.85 0.42 7.87
CA VAL A 129 -8.30 0.02 9.17
C VAL A 129 -9.42 -0.26 10.17
N LYS A 130 -9.10 -1.11 11.14
CA LYS A 130 -9.80 -1.18 12.43
C LYS A 130 -8.90 -0.59 13.49
N ASN A 131 -9.35 0.47 14.12
CA ASN A 131 -8.63 1.13 15.21
C ASN A 131 -8.73 0.34 16.53
N ALA A 132 -8.08 0.83 17.59
CA ALA A 132 -8.08 0.22 18.91
C ALA A 132 -9.49 0.04 19.52
N LEU A 133 -10.47 0.82 19.09
CA LEU A 133 -11.89 0.72 19.49
C LEU A 133 -12.69 -0.23 18.60
N ASN A 134 -12.02 -0.98 17.72
CA ASN A 134 -12.62 -1.90 16.75
C ASN A 134 -13.59 -1.21 15.76
N LYS A 135 -13.38 0.09 15.49
CA LYS A 135 -14.14 0.87 14.51
C LYS A 135 -13.37 0.98 13.21
N PHE A 136 -14.09 0.98 12.10
CA PHE A 136 -13.50 1.18 10.78
C PHE A 136 -13.16 2.66 10.54
N GLU A 137 -12.08 2.87 9.79
CA GLU A 137 -11.69 4.15 9.20
C GLU A 137 -11.11 3.88 7.83
N TYR A 138 -11.18 4.85 6.92
CA TYR A 138 -10.74 4.73 5.54
C TYR A 138 -9.73 5.81 5.22
N TYR A 139 -8.66 5.44 4.55
CA TYR A 139 -7.56 6.33 4.20
C TYR A 139 -7.24 6.23 2.72
N GLN A 140 -7.10 7.38 2.10
CA GLN A 140 -6.56 7.54 0.75
C GLN A 140 -5.29 8.36 0.85
N VAL A 141 -4.29 8.06 0.02
CA VAL A 141 -2.97 8.68 0.08
C VAL A 141 -2.62 9.26 -1.28
N ALA A 142 -2.41 10.55 -1.35
CA ALA A 142 -2.01 11.24 -2.57
C ALA A 142 -0.78 12.12 -2.32
N TRP A 143 0.10 12.26 -3.31
CA TRP A 143 1.21 13.22 -3.18
C TRP A 143 0.68 14.63 -2.98
N SER A 144 -0.29 15.04 -3.81
CA SER A 144 -0.97 16.32 -3.71
C SER A 144 -2.38 16.23 -4.28
N MET A 145 -3.30 16.99 -3.71
CA MET A 145 -4.68 17.15 -4.15
C MET A 145 -4.87 18.40 -5.03
N SER A 146 -3.79 19.09 -5.40
CA SER A 146 -3.87 20.32 -6.21
C SER A 146 -4.25 20.06 -7.68
N ASP A 147 -4.01 18.84 -8.21
CA ASP A 147 -4.52 18.44 -9.52
C ASP A 147 -6.00 18.03 -9.41
N PRO A 148 -6.94 18.70 -10.12
CA PRO A 148 -8.37 18.41 -10.00
C PRO A 148 -8.75 16.96 -10.36
N LYS A 149 -8.06 16.33 -11.30
CA LYS A 149 -8.33 14.94 -11.69
C LYS A 149 -7.93 13.97 -10.61
N THR A 150 -6.78 14.22 -9.96
CA THR A 150 -6.33 13.44 -8.81
C THR A 150 -7.32 13.60 -7.67
N ALA A 151 -7.69 14.84 -7.32
CA ALA A 151 -8.64 15.12 -6.25
C ALA A 151 -10.00 14.42 -6.48
N GLU A 152 -10.56 14.53 -7.69
CA GLU A 152 -11.82 13.87 -8.05
C GLU A 152 -11.74 12.35 -7.88
N ARG A 153 -10.66 11.72 -8.33
CA ARG A 153 -10.47 10.26 -8.22
C ARG A 153 -10.41 9.80 -6.76
N GLU A 154 -9.60 10.46 -5.93
CA GLU A 154 -9.42 10.07 -4.52
C GLU A 154 -10.70 10.29 -3.70
N ILE A 155 -11.36 11.43 -3.91
CA ILE A 155 -12.65 11.72 -3.27
C ILE A 155 -13.72 10.72 -3.72
N HIS A 156 -13.79 10.40 -5.01
CA HIS A 156 -14.79 9.48 -5.54
C HIS A 156 -14.68 8.07 -4.95
N ALA A 157 -13.44 7.55 -4.77
CA ALA A 157 -13.21 6.25 -4.16
C ALA A 157 -13.80 6.20 -2.73
N LEU A 158 -13.52 7.19 -1.90
CA LEU A 158 -14.04 7.27 -0.54
C LEU A 158 -15.56 7.54 -0.48
N LYS A 159 -16.10 8.36 -1.36
CA LYS A 159 -17.56 8.61 -1.45
C LYS A 159 -18.36 7.38 -1.86
N SER A 160 -17.75 6.48 -2.64
CA SER A 160 -18.37 5.21 -3.02
C SER A 160 -18.64 4.28 -1.84
N ILE A 161 -18.05 4.57 -0.67
CA ILE A 161 -18.30 3.85 0.58
C ILE A 161 -19.56 4.43 1.23
N GLY A 162 -20.65 3.66 1.23
CA GLY A 162 -21.97 4.10 1.68
C GLY A 162 -22.20 4.04 3.20
N ASP A 163 -21.13 4.14 4.01
CA ASP A 163 -21.22 4.17 5.47
C ASP A 163 -20.73 5.50 6.06
N ASN A 164 -20.96 5.68 7.38
CA ASN A 164 -20.63 6.90 8.12
C ASN A 164 -19.33 6.80 8.92
N TYR A 165 -18.46 5.83 8.62
CA TYR A 165 -17.16 5.77 9.28
C TYR A 165 -16.25 6.90 8.77
N PRO A 166 -15.28 7.35 9.59
CA PRO A 166 -14.36 8.41 9.21
C PRO A 166 -13.60 8.09 7.92
N LYS A 167 -13.43 9.11 7.09
CA LYS A 167 -12.73 9.05 5.80
C LYS A 167 -11.68 10.13 5.76
N TYR A 168 -10.46 9.76 5.41
CA TYR A 168 -9.29 10.63 5.42
C TYR A 168 -8.59 10.60 4.08
N ILE A 169 -8.11 11.77 3.64
CA ILE A 169 -7.09 11.88 2.60
C ILE A 169 -5.83 12.41 3.26
N ILE A 170 -4.72 11.69 3.08
CA ILE A 170 -3.40 12.09 3.57
C ILE A 170 -2.57 12.54 2.38
N SER A 171 -2.04 13.76 2.43
CA SER A 171 -1.19 14.29 1.36
C SER A 171 -0.04 15.15 1.90
N THR A 172 0.81 15.65 0.99
CA THR A 172 1.87 16.61 1.33
C THR A 172 1.40 18.05 1.29
N ASP A 173 0.15 18.32 0.94
CA ASP A 173 -0.40 19.68 0.85
C ASP A 173 -0.42 20.34 2.22
N ILE A 174 0.04 21.61 2.27
CA ILE A 174 0.07 22.41 3.50
C ILE A 174 -1.32 22.95 3.83
N ILE A 175 -2.08 23.34 2.80
CA ILE A 175 -3.43 23.85 2.97
C ILE A 175 -4.39 22.67 2.81
N THR A 176 -5.06 22.32 3.89
CA THR A 176 -6.01 21.21 3.94
C THR A 176 -7.39 21.73 4.34
N SER A 177 -8.42 21.04 3.86
CA SER A 177 -9.81 21.38 4.17
C SER A 177 -10.66 20.13 4.18
N GLU A 178 -11.77 20.18 4.89
CA GLU A 178 -12.79 19.14 4.77
C GLU A 178 -13.47 19.23 3.40
N MET A 179 -13.59 18.11 2.72
CA MET A 179 -14.21 17.99 1.40
C MET A 179 -15.32 16.94 1.46
N GLU A 180 -16.56 17.41 1.49
CA GLU A 180 -17.75 16.53 1.42
C GLU A 180 -17.79 15.43 2.50
N GLY A 181 -17.41 15.74 3.75
CA GLY A 181 -17.34 14.80 4.86
C GLY A 181 -16.09 13.92 4.88
N ILE A 182 -15.10 14.23 4.02
CA ILE A 182 -13.78 13.62 3.99
C ILE A 182 -12.79 14.61 4.56
N GLU A 183 -12.07 14.24 5.60
CA GLU A 183 -11.05 15.07 6.23
C GLU A 183 -9.72 14.96 5.45
N HIS A 184 -9.22 16.08 4.94
CA HIS A 184 -7.92 16.15 4.29
C HIS A 184 -6.87 16.61 5.28
N LYS A 185 -5.80 15.82 5.47
CA LYS A 185 -4.71 16.09 6.41
C LYS A 185 -3.36 16.18 5.73
N ASN A 186 -2.54 17.11 6.18
CA ASN A 186 -1.12 17.08 5.85
C ASN A 186 -0.44 15.88 6.54
N ILE A 187 0.42 15.17 5.82
CA ILE A 187 1.05 13.96 6.34
C ILE A 187 1.94 14.23 7.56
N VAL A 188 2.66 15.36 7.60
CA VAL A 188 3.55 15.69 8.73
C VAL A 188 2.73 15.93 9.98
N ASP A 189 1.66 16.70 9.88
CA ASP A 189 0.76 16.98 10.99
C ASP A 189 0.10 15.68 11.48
N TRP A 190 -0.38 14.85 10.57
CA TRP A 190 -0.98 13.55 10.88
C TRP A 190 0.01 12.58 11.57
N LEU A 191 1.28 12.54 11.16
CA LEU A 191 2.32 11.73 11.80
C LEU A 191 2.65 12.21 13.22
N LEU A 192 2.44 13.51 13.53
CA LEU A 192 2.68 14.11 14.84
C LEU A 192 1.47 14.01 15.78
N GLU A 193 0.30 13.61 15.29
CA GLU A 193 -0.87 13.32 16.14
C GLU A 193 -0.55 12.20 17.14
N LYS A 194 -0.95 12.41 18.42
CA LYS A 194 -0.72 11.46 19.52
C LYS A 194 -1.87 10.49 19.66
#